data_fb86569d792438a3e2a29142c15ed876
#
_entry.id   fb86569d792438a3e2a29142c15ed876
#
_cell.length_a   1.000
_cell.length_b   1.000
_cell.length_c   1.000
_cell.angle_alpha   90.00
_cell.angle_beta   90.00
_cell.angle_gamma   90.00
#
_symmetry.space_group_name_H-M   'P 1'
#
loop_
_entity.id
_entity.type
_entity.pdbx_description
1 polymer ?
#
loop_
_entity_poly.entity_id
_entity_poly.type
_entity_poly.pdbx_seq_one_letter_code
_entity_poly.pdbx_strand_id
1 'polypeptide(L)'
;MRPHPDRTSPPFDFSRLKARWAREREESCLASELLLVKVRSAAVPVLASYGVTRAWLFGSIAEGRAGPGSDVDLLVLGVGPAAYWDLRRDLERALGLSLDLFTQDDDPVFVAKIMARGQAIYGKEP
;
A
#
# COMPACT_ATOMS: atom_id res chain seq x y z
N MET A 1 12.01 1.16 -50.53
CA MET A 1 11.83 1.82 -49.40
C MET A 1 10.52 1.52 -48.87
N ARG A 2 10.52 1.24 -47.75
CA ARG A 2 9.40 0.95 -47.23
C ARG A 2 8.65 2.13 -47.06
N PRO A 3 7.56 2.16 -47.48
CA PRO A 3 6.81 3.28 -47.19
C PRO A 3 6.58 3.27 -45.76
N HIS A 4 6.65 4.37 -45.28
CA HIS A 4 6.33 4.56 -44.01
C HIS A 4 4.88 4.66 -43.99
N PRO A 5 4.20 3.71 -43.48
CA PRO A 5 2.78 3.74 -43.54
C PRO A 5 2.23 5.00 -42.93
N ASP A 6 2.97 5.53 -42.08
CA ASP A 6 2.46 6.68 -41.40
C ASP A 6 2.66 7.95 -42.09
N ARG A 7 3.22 7.92 -43.25
CA ARG A 7 3.34 9.12 -43.98
C ARG A 7 2.04 9.54 -44.50
N THR A 8 1.27 8.60 -44.96
CA THR A 8 0.00 8.95 -45.56
C THR A 8 -1.12 8.82 -44.59
N SER A 9 -0.95 7.97 -43.62
CA SER A 9 -1.96 7.90 -42.56
C SER A 9 -1.50 8.77 -41.41
N PRO A 10 -2.42 9.23 -40.60
CA PRO A 10 -2.02 10.00 -39.46
C PRO A 10 -1.12 9.18 -38.59
N PRO A 11 -0.21 9.79 -37.90
CA PRO A 11 0.62 9.06 -36.95
C PRO A 11 -0.24 8.43 -35.91
N PHE A 12 0.33 7.43 -35.26
CA PHE A 12 -0.37 6.74 -34.19
C PHE A 12 -0.87 7.77 -33.19
N ASP A 13 -2.17 7.71 -32.92
CA ASP A 13 -2.80 8.67 -32.03
C ASP A 13 -2.70 8.18 -30.61
N PHE A 14 -1.88 8.82 -29.83
CA PHE A 14 -1.71 8.47 -28.43
C PHE A 14 -2.81 9.01 -27.54
N SER A 15 -3.73 9.82 -28.07
CA SER A 15 -4.75 10.46 -27.23
C SER A 15 -5.59 9.45 -26.49
N ARG A 16 -6.06 8.43 -27.18
CA ARG A 16 -6.87 7.39 -26.55
C ARG A 16 -6.09 6.60 -25.52
N LEU A 17 -4.83 6.30 -25.87
CA LEU A 17 -3.96 5.56 -24.99
C LEU A 17 -3.64 6.36 -23.74
N LYS A 18 -3.35 7.65 -23.90
CA LYS A 18 -3.10 8.53 -22.76
C LYS A 18 -4.33 8.68 -21.89
N ALA A 19 -5.50 8.80 -22.49
CA ALA A 19 -6.75 8.89 -21.75
C ALA A 19 -7.03 7.61 -20.97
N ARG A 20 -6.73 6.45 -21.57
CA ARG A 20 -6.89 5.17 -20.90
C ARG A 20 -5.92 5.04 -19.73
N TRP A 21 -4.66 5.43 -19.94
CA TRP A 21 -3.66 5.40 -18.88
C TRP A 21 -4.05 6.32 -17.72
N ALA A 22 -4.56 7.50 -18.03
CA ALA A 22 -5.00 8.43 -17.02
C ALA A 22 -6.17 7.87 -16.21
N ARG A 23 -7.12 7.23 -16.89
CA ARG A 23 -8.25 6.59 -16.25
C ARG A 23 -7.81 5.45 -15.35
N GLU A 24 -6.91 4.62 -15.85
CA GLU A 24 -6.38 3.49 -15.08
C GLU A 24 -5.66 3.97 -13.83
N ARG A 25 -4.93 5.07 -13.93
CA ARG A 25 -4.27 5.66 -12.76
C ARG A 25 -5.28 6.22 -11.76
N GLU A 26 -6.32 6.87 -12.24
CA GLU A 26 -7.37 7.39 -11.39
C GLU A 26 -8.11 6.26 -10.68
N GLU A 27 -8.43 5.20 -11.40
CA GLU A 27 -9.11 4.04 -10.82
C GLU A 27 -8.22 3.37 -9.78
N SER A 28 -6.93 3.27 -10.05
CA SER A 28 -5.97 2.69 -9.13
C SER A 28 -5.84 3.55 -7.88
N CYS A 29 -5.82 4.86 -8.04
CA CYS A 29 -5.77 5.80 -6.92
C CYS A 29 -7.01 5.69 -6.05
N LEU A 30 -8.19 5.65 -6.66
CA LEU A 30 -9.45 5.50 -5.92
C LEU A 30 -9.52 4.17 -5.20
N ALA A 31 -9.10 3.11 -5.87
CA ALA A 31 -9.06 1.79 -5.25
C ALA A 31 -8.11 1.79 -4.04
N SER A 32 -6.98 2.47 -4.17
CA SER A 32 -6.01 2.58 -3.07
C SER A 32 -6.57 3.39 -1.92
N GLU A 33 -7.29 4.46 -2.19
CA GLU A 33 -7.91 5.27 -1.14
C GLU A 33 -8.96 4.47 -0.38
N LEU A 34 -9.78 3.71 -1.08
CA LEU A 34 -10.79 2.87 -0.45
C LEU A 34 -10.13 1.77 0.40
N LEU A 35 -9.07 1.16 -0.13
CA LEU A 35 -8.32 0.16 0.62
C LEU A 35 -7.65 0.77 1.85
N LEU A 36 -7.13 1.97 1.73
CA LEU A 36 -6.51 2.67 2.86
C LEU A 36 -7.51 2.87 3.99
N VAL A 37 -8.71 3.33 3.66
CA VAL A 37 -9.77 3.52 4.65
C VAL A 37 -10.14 2.18 5.28
N LYS A 38 -10.32 1.16 4.47
CA LYS A 38 -10.65 -0.18 4.95
C LYS A 38 -9.56 -0.74 5.86
N VAL A 39 -8.31 -0.62 5.44
CA VAL A 39 -7.17 -1.10 6.22
C VAL A 39 -7.10 -0.39 7.56
N ARG A 40 -7.22 0.93 7.54
CA ARG A 40 -7.18 1.72 8.77
C ARG A 40 -8.31 1.30 9.71
N SER A 41 -9.52 1.21 9.20
CA SER A 41 -10.68 0.85 10.03
C SER A 41 -10.57 -0.55 10.62
N ALA A 42 -10.06 -1.50 9.84
CA ALA A 42 -9.96 -2.89 10.30
C ALA A 42 -8.74 -3.11 11.19
N ALA A 43 -7.62 -2.45 10.89
CA ALA A 43 -6.37 -2.69 11.59
C ALA A 43 -6.29 -2.00 12.96
N VAL A 44 -6.82 -0.79 13.07
CA VAL A 44 -6.65 0.01 14.28
C VAL A 44 -7.12 -0.71 15.55
N PRO A 45 -8.31 -1.32 15.58
CA PRO A 45 -8.72 -2.02 16.79
C PRO A 45 -7.79 -3.18 17.16
N VAL A 46 -7.27 -3.90 16.16
CA VAL A 46 -6.35 -5.00 16.41
C VAL A 46 -5.03 -4.47 16.93
N LEU A 47 -4.50 -3.43 16.31
CA LEU A 47 -3.25 -2.80 16.74
C LEU A 47 -3.36 -2.32 18.18
N ALA A 48 -4.47 -1.69 18.52
CA ALA A 48 -4.71 -1.21 19.88
C ALA A 48 -4.74 -2.35 20.88
N SER A 49 -5.35 -3.47 20.51
CA SER A 49 -5.48 -4.60 21.42
C SER A 49 -4.14 -5.28 21.74
N TYR A 50 -3.15 -5.09 20.88
CA TYR A 50 -1.81 -5.66 21.09
C TYR A 50 -0.83 -4.67 21.71
N GLY A 51 -1.27 -3.46 22.03
CA GLY A 51 -0.39 -2.46 22.60
C GLY A 51 0.61 -1.88 21.63
N VAL A 52 0.32 -1.95 20.34
CA VAL A 52 1.17 -1.32 19.33
C VAL A 52 1.24 0.18 19.60
N THR A 53 2.41 0.76 19.49
CA THR A 53 2.59 2.19 19.74
C THR A 53 2.39 3.03 18.51
N ARG A 54 2.87 2.56 17.36
CA ARG A 54 2.73 3.27 16.09
C ARG A 54 2.69 2.26 14.95
N ALA A 55 2.04 2.64 13.86
CA ALA A 55 1.98 1.80 12.66
C ALA A 55 1.93 2.66 11.41
N TRP A 56 2.58 2.18 10.35
CA TRP A 56 2.59 2.80 9.03
C TRP A 56 2.16 1.80 7.99
N LEU A 57 1.38 2.27 7.04
CA LEU A 57 1.08 1.55 5.81
C LEU A 57 2.06 2.03 4.75
N PHE A 58 2.64 1.10 4.01
CA PHE A 58 3.55 1.47 2.91
C PHE A 58 3.28 0.54 1.72
N GLY A 59 4.08 0.66 0.67
CA GLY A 59 3.91 -0.16 -0.52
C GLY A 59 2.82 0.33 -1.44
N SER A 60 2.28 -0.56 -2.26
CA SER A 60 1.39 -0.18 -3.35
C SER A 60 0.12 0.53 -2.92
N ILE A 61 -0.48 0.13 -1.81
CA ILE A 61 -1.71 0.77 -1.34
C ILE A 61 -1.43 2.21 -0.92
N ALA A 62 -0.37 2.41 -0.14
CA ALA A 62 0.00 3.75 0.32
C ALA A 62 0.43 4.66 -0.83
N GLU A 63 0.98 4.07 -1.88
CA GLU A 63 1.48 4.84 -3.03
C GLU A 63 0.45 5.04 -4.14
N GLY A 64 -0.78 4.60 -3.93
CA GLY A 64 -1.83 4.78 -4.91
C GLY A 64 -1.75 3.84 -6.10
N ARG A 65 -1.02 2.73 -5.96
CA ARG A 65 -0.81 1.76 -7.03
C ARG A 65 -1.49 0.41 -6.77
N ALA A 66 -2.45 0.39 -5.86
CA ALA A 66 -3.12 -0.85 -5.52
C ALA A 66 -3.91 -1.40 -6.71
N GLY A 67 -3.93 -2.71 -6.82
CA GLY A 67 -4.70 -3.42 -7.83
C GLY A 67 -5.21 -4.72 -7.26
N PRO A 68 -5.84 -5.56 -8.09
CA PRO A 68 -6.31 -6.86 -7.65
C PRO A 68 -5.14 -7.67 -7.08
N GLY A 69 -5.34 -8.22 -5.91
CA GLY A 69 -4.31 -9.03 -5.27
C GLY A 69 -3.19 -8.24 -4.61
N SER A 70 -3.35 -6.94 -4.44
CA SER A 70 -2.35 -6.15 -3.69
C SER A 70 -2.28 -6.63 -2.26
N ASP A 71 -1.04 -6.77 -1.77
CA ASP A 71 -0.80 -7.12 -0.38
C ASP A 71 -0.79 -5.86 0.48
N VAL A 72 -1.08 -6.04 1.76
CA VAL A 72 -0.99 -4.96 2.72
C VAL A 72 0.40 -5.02 3.34
N ASP A 73 1.12 -3.91 3.28
CA ASP A 73 2.46 -3.80 3.86
C ASP A 73 2.40 -2.86 5.06
N LEU A 74 2.63 -3.40 6.25
CA LEU A 74 2.57 -2.63 7.49
C LEU A 74 3.88 -2.71 8.27
N LEU A 75 4.26 -1.59 8.84
CA LEU A 75 5.31 -1.53 9.85
C LEU A 75 4.65 -1.18 11.17
N VAL A 76 4.92 -1.94 12.22
CA VAL A 76 4.40 -1.68 13.56
C VAL A 76 5.54 -1.56 14.55
N LEU A 77 5.39 -0.68 15.51
CA LEU A 77 6.36 -0.52 16.60
C LEU A 77 5.70 -0.90 17.93
N GLY A 78 6.50 -1.42 18.82
CA GLY A 78 6.04 -1.75 20.16
C GLY A 78 5.56 -3.18 20.33
N VAL A 79 5.83 -4.04 19.35
CA VAL A 79 5.42 -5.45 19.41
C VAL A 79 6.67 -6.30 19.57
N GLY A 80 6.65 -7.15 20.59
CA GLY A 80 7.74 -8.09 20.81
C GLY A 80 7.57 -9.35 19.97
N PRO A 81 8.65 -10.14 19.86
CA PRO A 81 8.63 -11.36 19.05
C PRO A 81 7.56 -12.36 19.47
N ALA A 82 7.24 -12.41 20.74
CA ALA A 82 6.27 -13.37 21.25
C ALA A 82 4.85 -13.12 20.72
N ALA A 83 4.52 -11.87 20.46
CA ALA A 83 3.17 -11.50 20.01
C ALA A 83 3.09 -11.36 18.48
N TYR A 84 4.21 -11.40 17.78
CA TYR A 84 4.25 -11.11 16.34
C TYR A 84 3.29 -11.97 15.53
N TRP A 85 3.33 -13.27 15.70
CA TRP A 85 2.53 -14.18 14.87
C TRP A 85 1.06 -14.09 15.18
N ASP A 86 0.71 -13.86 16.45
CA ASP A 86 -0.68 -13.67 16.83
C ASP A 86 -1.22 -12.37 16.25
N LEU A 87 -0.45 -11.31 16.34
CA LEU A 87 -0.84 -10.02 15.77
C LEU A 87 -1.03 -10.15 14.25
N ARG A 88 -0.08 -10.78 13.58
CA ARG A 88 -0.16 -10.99 12.13
C ARG A 88 -1.43 -11.75 11.74
N ARG A 89 -1.71 -12.84 12.45
CA ARG A 89 -2.90 -13.64 12.20
C ARG A 89 -4.18 -12.83 12.37
N ASP A 90 -4.26 -12.08 13.46
CA ASP A 90 -5.46 -11.30 13.75
C ASP A 90 -5.63 -10.15 12.77
N LEU A 91 -4.54 -9.54 12.35
CA LEU A 91 -4.59 -8.51 11.30
C LEU A 91 -5.05 -9.10 9.97
N GLU A 92 -4.51 -10.23 9.57
CA GLU A 92 -4.92 -10.87 8.31
C GLU A 92 -6.41 -11.23 8.33
N ARG A 93 -6.90 -11.70 9.48
CA ARG A 93 -8.32 -12.00 9.63
C ARG A 93 -9.18 -10.75 9.54
N ALA A 94 -8.75 -9.68 10.20
CA ALA A 94 -9.50 -8.43 10.19
C ALA A 94 -9.50 -7.77 8.82
N LEU A 95 -8.37 -7.84 8.11
CA LEU A 95 -8.22 -7.22 6.80
C LEU A 95 -8.82 -8.04 5.68
N GLY A 96 -8.78 -9.37 5.81
CA GLY A 96 -9.19 -10.26 4.74
C GLY A 96 -8.26 -10.22 3.54
N LEU A 97 -7.01 -9.79 3.74
CA LEU A 97 -6.00 -9.64 2.69
C LEU A 97 -4.68 -10.19 3.18
N SER A 98 -3.81 -10.53 2.24
CA SER A 98 -2.45 -10.94 2.58
C SER A 98 -1.71 -9.76 3.20
N LEU A 99 -0.91 -10.06 4.20
CA LEU A 99 -0.21 -9.04 4.97
C LEU A 99 1.28 -9.37 5.05
N ASP A 100 2.10 -8.37 4.76
CA ASP A 100 3.52 -8.38 5.09
C ASP A 100 3.70 -7.46 6.28
N LEU A 101 4.10 -8.04 7.41
CA LEU A 101 4.20 -7.31 8.66
C LEU A 101 5.65 -7.18 9.09
N PHE A 102 6.08 -5.94 9.29
CA PHE A 102 7.43 -5.60 9.71
C PHE A 102 7.38 -4.91 11.07
N THR A 103 8.46 -5.01 11.82
CA THR A 103 8.54 -4.43 13.16
C THR A 103 9.83 -3.64 13.31
N GLN A 104 10.01 -3.04 14.49
CA GLN A 104 11.25 -2.34 14.83
C GLN A 104 12.48 -3.23 14.79
N ASP A 105 12.30 -4.55 14.80
CA ASP A 105 13.40 -5.50 14.78
C ASP A 105 13.93 -5.81 13.38
N ASP A 106 13.27 -5.29 12.36
CA ASP A 106 13.74 -5.43 10.99
C ASP A 106 14.89 -4.46 10.71
N ASP A 107 15.45 -4.54 9.51
CA ASP A 107 16.60 -3.71 9.14
C ASP A 107 16.35 -2.24 9.46
N PRO A 108 17.21 -1.60 10.27
CA PRO A 108 16.99 -0.20 10.67
C PRO A 108 16.92 0.77 9.52
N VAL A 109 17.65 0.55 8.44
CA VAL A 109 17.60 1.45 7.28
C VAL A 109 16.24 1.34 6.60
N PHE A 110 15.74 0.12 6.47
CA PHE A 110 14.43 -0.13 5.88
C PHE A 110 13.32 0.47 6.75
N VAL A 111 13.39 0.25 8.05
CA VAL A 111 12.44 0.80 9.02
C VAL A 111 12.42 2.34 8.93
N ALA A 112 13.59 2.95 8.90
CA ALA A 112 13.68 4.41 8.80
C ALA A 112 13.04 4.94 7.52
N LYS A 113 13.24 4.24 6.40
CA LYS A 113 12.62 4.64 5.14
C LYS A 113 11.10 4.57 5.20
N ILE A 114 10.57 3.51 5.80
CA ILE A 114 9.13 3.38 5.93
C ILE A 114 8.57 4.49 6.81
N MET A 115 9.21 4.78 7.91
CA MET A 115 8.76 5.84 8.81
C MET A 115 8.79 7.20 8.14
N ALA A 116 9.72 7.42 7.22
CA ALA A 116 9.83 8.68 6.50
C ALA A 116 8.83 8.81 5.35
N ARG A 117 8.52 7.71 4.69
CA ARG A 117 7.74 7.72 3.45
C ARG A 117 6.39 7.06 3.54
N GLY A 118 6.19 6.19 4.52
CA GLY A 118 4.93 5.49 4.70
C GLY A 118 3.86 6.40 5.23
N GLN A 119 2.66 5.87 5.25
CA GLN A 119 1.51 6.61 5.74
C GLN A 119 1.17 6.12 7.14
N ALA A 120 1.26 7.02 8.12
CA ALA A 120 0.93 6.67 9.50
C ALA A 120 -0.56 6.39 9.60
N ILE A 121 -0.91 5.22 10.14
CA ILE A 121 -2.30 4.83 10.32
C ILE A 121 -2.69 4.69 11.78
N TYR A 122 -1.70 4.62 12.68
CA TYR A 122 -1.98 4.44 14.10
C TYR A 122 -0.88 5.07 14.93
N GLY A 123 -1.26 5.59 16.08
CA GLY A 123 -0.33 6.17 17.03
C GLY A 123 -0.37 7.69 17.02
N LYS A 124 0.30 8.27 18.00
CA LYS A 124 0.35 9.72 18.12
C LYS A 124 1.56 10.26 17.40
N GLU A 125 1.40 11.41 16.80
CA GLU A 125 2.54 12.12 16.25
C GLU A 125 3.48 12.52 17.38
N PRO A 126 4.78 12.46 17.14
CA PRO A 126 5.74 12.87 18.17
C PRO A 126 5.66 14.33 18.48
#